data_1d98c4c1ee743383571a19b2e1788d31
#
_entry.id   1d98c4c1ee743383571a19b2e1788d31
#
_cell.length_a   1.000
_cell.length_b   1.000
_cell.length_c   1.000
_cell.angle_alpha   90.00
_cell.angle_beta   90.00
_cell.angle_gamma   90.00
#
_symmetry.space_group_name_H-M   'P 1'
#
loop_
_entity.id
_entity.type
_entity.pdbx_description
1 polymer ?
#
loop_
_entity_poly.entity_id
_entity_poly.type
_entity_poly.pdbx_seq_one_letter_code
_entity_poly.pdbx_strand_id
1 'polypeptide(L)'
;MTAATSLDQSLLYPSPLKEFWQAFSHNKGAVCGLGFMLLMVFCALFAPWVAPHHPSEQYRDFLLTPPVWLDGGQWRFLLGTDELGRDLLSRLIHGARLSLMIGLASVVLSLIPGILLGLAAGFFPRLIGPSIMRLMDIMLALPSLLLAVAIVAILGPGLINTIFAIAIVSLPSYVRLTRAAVMGELGRDYVTAAQLSGAGLLRLMFVTVLPNCMAPLIVQATLSFSSAILDAAALGFLGLGVQPPTPEWGTMLASARDYIERAWWVVTLPGLAILLSVLAINLMGDGLRDALDPKLKNAI
;
A
#
# COMPACT_ATOMS: atom_id res chain seq x y z
N MET A 1 -5.79 30.19 -53.88
CA MET A 1 -6.36 29.04 -53.18
C MET A 1 -5.25 28.42 -52.33
N THR A 2 -5.14 28.86 -51.12
CA THR A 2 -4.12 28.37 -50.14
C THR A 2 -4.72 27.16 -49.37
N ALA A 3 -4.15 25.99 -49.59
CA ALA A 3 -4.49 24.80 -48.83
C ALA A 3 -3.99 25.02 -47.39
N ALA A 4 -4.93 25.27 -46.49
CA ALA A 4 -4.65 25.23 -45.04
C ALA A 4 -4.33 23.78 -44.70
N THR A 5 -3.05 23.47 -44.50
CA THR A 5 -2.59 22.24 -43.87
C THR A 5 -3.22 22.16 -42.48
N SER A 6 -4.17 21.25 -42.31
CA SER A 6 -4.68 20.87 -41.00
C SER A 6 -3.51 20.28 -40.22
N LEU A 7 -2.80 21.12 -39.47
CA LEU A 7 -1.86 20.65 -38.45
C LEU A 7 -2.64 19.72 -37.51
N ASP A 8 -2.20 18.50 -37.45
CA ASP A 8 -2.77 17.48 -36.55
C ASP A 8 -2.76 18.03 -35.15
N GLN A 9 -3.92 18.41 -34.61
CA GLN A 9 -4.08 19.00 -33.29
C GLN A 9 -3.57 18.04 -32.18
N SER A 10 -3.41 16.75 -32.47
CA SER A 10 -2.84 15.76 -31.59
C SER A 10 -1.33 15.95 -31.31
N LEU A 11 -0.63 16.70 -32.19
CA LEU A 11 0.78 17.07 -32.00
C LEU A 11 0.98 18.29 -31.09
N LEU A 12 -0.09 19.09 -30.92
CA LEU A 12 -0.03 20.33 -30.12
C LEU A 12 -0.40 20.11 -28.64
N TYR A 13 -1.15 19.04 -28.35
CA TYR A 13 -1.53 18.70 -26.98
C TYR A 13 -1.41 17.18 -26.78
N PRO A 14 -0.33 16.71 -26.16
CA PRO A 14 -0.21 15.29 -25.81
C PRO A 14 -1.37 14.88 -24.89
N SER A 15 -1.87 13.66 -25.05
CA SER A 15 -2.96 13.18 -24.20
C SER A 15 -2.54 13.19 -22.73
N PRO A 16 -3.41 13.48 -21.77
CA PRO A 16 -3.09 13.55 -20.35
C PRO A 16 -2.37 12.28 -19.81
N LEU A 17 -2.73 11.11 -20.36
CA LEU A 17 -2.07 9.84 -20.02
C LEU A 17 -0.63 9.77 -20.54
N LYS A 18 -0.35 10.33 -21.71
CA LYS A 18 1.01 10.37 -22.28
C LYS A 18 1.91 11.31 -21.48
N GLU A 19 1.38 12.49 -21.09
CA GLU A 19 2.09 13.42 -20.22
C GLU A 19 2.39 12.79 -18.87
N PHE A 20 1.40 12.15 -18.24
CA PHE A 20 1.57 11.44 -16.98
C PHE A 20 2.65 10.36 -17.09
N TRP A 21 2.59 9.53 -18.14
CA TRP A 21 3.58 8.47 -18.34
C TRP A 21 4.97 9.02 -18.61
N GLN A 22 5.11 10.10 -19.37
CA GLN A 22 6.40 10.76 -19.60
C GLN A 22 6.99 11.30 -18.30
N ALA A 23 6.20 11.98 -17.48
CA ALA A 23 6.63 12.47 -16.16
C ALA A 23 7.02 11.32 -15.23
N PHE A 24 6.19 10.28 -15.13
CA PHE A 24 6.46 9.10 -14.30
C PHE A 24 7.71 8.35 -14.75
N SER A 25 7.87 8.12 -16.06
CA SER A 25 8.99 7.34 -16.63
C SER A 25 10.34 8.09 -16.58
N HIS A 26 10.32 9.40 -16.36
CA HIS A 26 11.55 10.17 -16.13
C HIS A 26 12.24 9.73 -14.83
N ASN A 27 11.48 9.33 -13.83
CA ASN A 27 12.00 8.77 -12.59
C ASN A 27 12.28 7.26 -12.76
N LYS A 28 13.56 6.92 -13.03
CA LYS A 28 13.97 5.52 -13.24
C LYS A 28 13.70 4.62 -12.02
N GLY A 29 13.80 5.17 -10.81
CA GLY A 29 13.47 4.46 -9.58
C GLY A 29 12.00 4.04 -9.54
N ALA A 30 11.10 4.95 -9.94
CA ALA A 30 9.66 4.68 -10.01
C ALA A 30 9.32 3.57 -11.02
N VAL A 31 10.00 3.58 -12.19
CA VAL A 31 9.82 2.52 -13.21
C VAL A 31 10.30 1.16 -12.69
N CYS A 32 11.48 1.13 -12.03
CA CYS A 32 11.98 -0.10 -11.39
C CYS A 32 11.03 -0.59 -10.29
N GLY A 33 10.53 0.32 -9.44
CA GLY A 33 9.56 0.01 -8.40
C GLY A 33 8.26 -0.56 -8.97
N LEU A 34 7.72 0.06 -10.01
CA LEU A 34 6.54 -0.43 -10.72
C LEU A 34 6.78 -1.83 -11.33
N GLY A 35 7.92 -2.05 -11.99
CA GLY A 35 8.28 -3.34 -12.56
C GLY A 35 8.35 -4.45 -11.49
N PHE A 36 9.00 -4.16 -10.35
CA PHE A 36 9.04 -5.10 -9.23
C PHE A 36 7.65 -5.37 -8.65
N MET A 37 6.82 -4.34 -8.47
CA MET A 37 5.45 -4.50 -7.96
C MET A 37 4.58 -5.32 -8.91
N LEU A 38 4.71 -5.12 -10.22
CA LEU A 38 4.00 -5.95 -11.22
C LEU A 38 4.45 -7.40 -11.15
N LEU A 39 5.77 -7.66 -10.99
CA LEU A 39 6.29 -9.00 -10.76
C LEU A 39 5.71 -9.63 -9.49
N MET A 40 5.67 -8.90 -8.38
CA MET A 40 5.11 -9.37 -7.11
C MET A 40 3.62 -9.68 -7.22
N VAL A 41 2.85 -8.81 -7.88
CA VAL A 41 1.42 -9.03 -8.14
C VAL A 41 1.23 -10.25 -9.05
N PHE A 42 2.05 -10.41 -10.08
CA PHE A 42 2.03 -11.59 -10.93
C PHE A 42 2.29 -12.87 -10.11
N CYS A 43 3.37 -12.91 -9.32
CA CYS A 43 3.66 -14.04 -8.44
C CYS A 43 2.52 -14.32 -7.46
N ALA A 44 1.91 -13.28 -6.89
CA ALA A 44 0.79 -13.41 -5.95
C ALA A 44 -0.48 -13.99 -6.61
N LEU A 45 -0.82 -13.52 -7.82
CA LEU A 45 -2.00 -14.00 -8.55
C LEU A 45 -1.82 -15.43 -9.06
N PHE A 46 -0.64 -15.73 -9.58
CA PHE A 46 -0.31 -17.03 -10.19
C PHE A 46 0.43 -17.97 -9.22
N ALA A 47 0.38 -17.67 -7.91
CA ALA A 47 1.05 -18.45 -6.87
C ALA A 47 0.86 -19.97 -6.99
N PRO A 48 -0.36 -20.52 -7.24
CA PRO A 48 -0.56 -21.96 -7.37
C PRO A 48 0.16 -22.60 -8.56
N TRP A 49 0.53 -21.80 -9.57
CA TRP A 49 1.19 -22.29 -10.79
C TRP A 49 2.68 -22.00 -10.81
N VAL A 50 3.12 -20.95 -10.11
CA VAL A 50 4.53 -20.51 -10.04
C VAL A 50 5.27 -21.21 -8.89
N ALA A 51 4.57 -21.51 -7.79
CA ALA A 51 5.18 -22.16 -6.64
C ALA A 51 5.48 -23.63 -6.93
N PRO A 52 6.74 -24.10 -6.66
CA PRO A 52 7.12 -25.51 -6.91
C PRO A 52 6.34 -26.53 -6.07
N HIS A 53 5.97 -26.14 -4.84
CA HIS A 53 5.32 -27.02 -3.88
C HIS A 53 4.10 -26.35 -3.24
N HIS A 54 3.24 -27.16 -2.61
CA HIS A 54 2.15 -26.59 -1.80
C HIS A 54 2.73 -25.92 -0.53
N PRO A 55 2.34 -24.69 -0.16
CA PRO A 55 2.96 -23.93 0.91
C PRO A 55 2.85 -24.53 2.32
N SER A 56 1.91 -25.47 2.51
CA SER A 56 1.72 -26.17 3.79
C SER A 56 2.26 -27.59 3.77
N GLU A 57 2.79 -28.08 2.65
CA GLU A 57 3.38 -29.41 2.54
C GLU A 57 4.66 -29.51 3.34
N GLN A 58 4.79 -30.57 4.17
CA GLN A 58 5.90 -30.76 5.08
C GLN A 58 6.74 -31.96 4.65
N TYR A 59 8.03 -31.75 4.50
CA TYR A 59 9.02 -32.77 4.17
C TYR A 59 9.90 -33.03 5.40
N ARG A 60 9.50 -33.98 6.24
CA ARG A 60 10.09 -34.25 7.55
C ARG A 60 11.57 -34.63 7.52
N ASP A 61 12.04 -35.15 6.39
CA ASP A 61 13.46 -35.51 6.22
C ASP A 61 14.33 -34.29 5.83
N PHE A 62 13.70 -33.11 5.58
CA PHE A 62 14.34 -31.92 5.07
C PHE A 62 14.05 -30.68 5.94
N LEU A 63 14.21 -30.83 7.25
CA LEU A 63 14.04 -29.72 8.19
C LEU A 63 15.23 -28.77 8.09
N LEU A 64 14.97 -27.46 7.99
CA LEU A 64 16.00 -26.43 7.89
C LEU A 64 17.09 -26.74 6.84
N THR A 65 16.70 -27.36 5.72
CA THR A 65 17.61 -27.60 4.59
C THR A 65 18.06 -26.26 4.01
N PRO A 66 19.37 -26.04 3.82
CA PRO A 66 19.86 -24.77 3.30
C PRO A 66 19.50 -24.54 1.83
N PRO A 67 19.55 -23.28 1.37
CA PRO A 67 19.40 -22.94 -0.06
C PRO A 67 20.40 -23.69 -0.95
N VAL A 68 20.02 -23.88 -2.22
CA VAL A 68 20.78 -24.70 -3.19
C VAL A 68 22.25 -24.29 -3.38
N TRP A 69 22.60 -23.04 -3.12
CA TRP A 69 23.97 -22.51 -3.23
C TRP A 69 24.83 -22.70 -1.99
N LEU A 70 24.31 -23.34 -0.94
CA LEU A 70 25.05 -23.67 0.28
C LEU A 70 25.29 -25.20 0.38
N ASP A 71 26.29 -25.57 1.15
CA ASP A 71 26.60 -26.98 1.42
C ASP A 71 25.40 -27.66 2.10
N GLY A 72 24.98 -28.80 1.56
CA GLY A 72 23.78 -29.50 1.96
C GLY A 72 22.47 -29.03 1.32
N GLY A 73 22.55 -27.99 0.47
CA GLY A 73 21.37 -27.51 -0.30
C GLY A 73 20.94 -28.51 -1.37
N GLN A 74 19.65 -28.47 -1.70
CA GLN A 74 19.05 -29.37 -2.67
C GLN A 74 18.29 -28.61 -3.77
N TRP A 75 18.43 -29.05 -5.02
CA TRP A 75 17.70 -28.46 -6.15
C TRP A 75 16.18 -28.53 -6.04
N ARG A 76 15.66 -29.46 -5.22
CA ARG A 76 14.26 -29.57 -4.92
C ARG A 76 13.74 -28.36 -4.15
N PHE A 77 14.57 -27.74 -3.29
CA PHE A 77 14.22 -26.60 -2.45
C PHE A 77 15.18 -25.44 -2.72
N LEU A 78 14.91 -24.67 -3.77
CA LEU A 78 15.80 -23.62 -4.26
C LEU A 78 16.25 -22.63 -3.17
N LEU A 79 15.31 -22.17 -2.32
CA LEU A 79 15.58 -21.26 -1.21
C LEU A 79 15.70 -21.99 0.14
N GLY A 80 15.75 -23.31 0.12
CA GLY A 80 15.75 -24.13 1.33
C GLY A 80 14.38 -24.36 1.93
N THR A 81 14.36 -24.91 3.14
CA THR A 81 13.13 -25.23 3.88
C THR A 81 13.10 -24.54 5.23
N ASP A 82 11.93 -24.45 5.81
CA ASP A 82 11.70 -23.92 7.16
C ASP A 82 11.83 -25.01 8.26
N GLU A 83 11.50 -24.64 9.50
CA GLU A 83 11.57 -25.50 10.69
C GLU A 83 10.66 -26.73 10.64
N LEU A 84 9.65 -26.73 9.78
CA LEU A 84 8.73 -27.84 9.56
C LEU A 84 9.00 -28.59 8.25
N GLY A 85 10.11 -28.24 7.54
CA GLY A 85 10.45 -28.83 6.25
C GLY A 85 9.56 -28.34 5.09
N ARG A 86 8.92 -27.17 5.21
CA ARG A 86 8.11 -26.59 4.14
C ARG A 86 9.00 -25.77 3.20
N ASP A 87 8.71 -25.84 1.89
CA ASP A 87 9.48 -25.09 0.88
C ASP A 87 9.36 -23.59 1.06
N LEU A 88 10.49 -22.93 1.30
CA LEU A 88 10.54 -21.51 1.61
C LEU A 88 10.17 -20.64 0.40
N LEU A 89 10.56 -21.03 -0.83
CA LEU A 89 10.19 -20.32 -2.04
C LEU A 89 8.68 -20.30 -2.25
N SER A 90 8.03 -21.46 -2.14
CA SER A 90 6.57 -21.57 -2.27
C SER A 90 5.84 -20.75 -1.21
N ARG A 91 6.36 -20.72 0.02
CA ARG A 91 5.80 -19.93 1.11
C ARG A 91 5.97 -18.43 0.88
N LEU A 92 7.11 -17.99 0.33
CA LEU A 92 7.34 -16.59 -0.02
C LEU A 92 6.38 -16.11 -1.12
N ILE A 93 6.17 -16.92 -2.16
CA ILE A 93 5.26 -16.62 -3.27
C ILE A 93 3.81 -16.54 -2.76
N HIS A 94 3.35 -17.51 -1.99
CA HIS A 94 2.00 -17.48 -1.41
C HIS A 94 1.85 -16.39 -0.34
N GLY A 95 2.90 -16.12 0.43
CA GLY A 95 2.96 -15.04 1.41
C GLY A 95 2.81 -13.66 0.76
N ALA A 96 3.37 -13.47 -0.44
CA ALA A 96 3.18 -12.24 -1.20
C ALA A 96 1.70 -11.92 -1.44
N ARG A 97 0.89 -12.94 -1.76
CA ARG A 97 -0.55 -12.77 -1.97
C ARG A 97 -1.25 -12.20 -0.74
N LEU A 98 -0.95 -12.75 0.44
CA LEU A 98 -1.57 -12.30 1.69
C LEU A 98 -1.04 -10.95 2.14
N SER A 99 0.27 -10.75 2.13
CA SER A 99 0.88 -9.48 2.55
C SER A 99 0.42 -8.31 1.66
N LEU A 100 0.35 -8.50 0.33
CA LEU A 100 -0.19 -7.49 -0.58
C LEU A 100 -1.70 -7.27 -0.38
N MET A 101 -2.46 -8.34 -0.13
CA MET A 101 -3.90 -8.24 0.12
C MET A 101 -4.19 -7.48 1.42
N ILE A 102 -3.44 -7.74 2.51
CA ILE A 102 -3.57 -7.00 3.77
C ILE A 102 -3.29 -5.52 3.53
N GLY A 103 -2.17 -5.20 2.86
CA GLY A 103 -1.81 -3.82 2.55
C GLY A 103 -2.91 -3.11 1.76
N LEU A 104 -3.36 -3.69 0.65
CA LEU A 104 -4.38 -3.09 -0.23
C LEU A 104 -5.73 -2.94 0.48
N ALA A 105 -6.18 -4.00 1.16
CA ALA A 105 -7.47 -3.98 1.87
C ALA A 105 -7.48 -2.93 3.00
N SER A 106 -6.39 -2.81 3.76
CA SER A 106 -6.26 -1.81 4.81
C SER A 106 -6.28 -0.38 4.25
N VAL A 107 -5.60 -0.15 3.12
CA VAL A 107 -5.62 1.17 2.45
C VAL A 107 -7.02 1.50 1.97
N VAL A 108 -7.71 0.62 1.27
CA VAL A 108 -9.08 0.88 0.78
C VAL A 108 -10.04 1.13 1.94
N LEU A 109 -9.93 0.33 2.99
CA LEU A 109 -10.79 0.41 4.17
C LEU A 109 -10.56 1.68 5.00
N SER A 110 -9.37 2.27 4.95
CA SER A 110 -9.06 3.56 5.60
C SER A 110 -9.29 4.77 4.68
N LEU A 111 -9.02 4.65 3.38
CA LEU A 111 -9.14 5.71 2.41
C LEU A 111 -10.59 6.19 2.24
N ILE A 112 -11.52 5.26 2.04
CA ILE A 112 -12.93 5.60 1.78
C ILE A 112 -13.54 6.38 2.95
N PRO A 113 -13.55 5.88 4.20
CA PRO A 113 -14.08 6.66 5.32
C PRO A 113 -13.22 7.88 5.62
N GLY A 114 -11.90 7.83 5.37
CA GLY A 114 -11.00 8.97 5.52
C GLY A 114 -11.36 10.14 4.61
N ILE A 115 -11.68 9.86 3.34
CA ILE A 115 -12.18 10.86 2.38
C ILE A 115 -13.54 11.41 2.86
N LEU A 116 -14.48 10.56 3.24
CA LEU A 116 -15.82 11.00 3.65
C LEU A 116 -15.79 11.88 4.90
N LEU A 117 -15.05 11.46 5.92
CA LEU A 117 -14.89 12.23 7.16
C LEU A 117 -14.09 13.52 6.93
N GLY A 118 -13.05 13.46 6.08
CA GLY A 118 -12.24 14.63 5.73
C GLY A 118 -13.02 15.68 4.92
N LEU A 119 -13.84 15.23 3.94
CA LEU A 119 -14.79 16.09 3.23
C LEU A 119 -15.77 16.75 4.20
N ALA A 120 -16.40 15.96 5.07
CA ALA A 120 -17.34 16.46 6.05
C ALA A 120 -16.67 17.49 7.00
N ALA A 121 -15.46 17.21 7.48
CA ALA A 121 -14.71 18.11 8.35
C ALA A 121 -14.25 19.40 7.62
N GLY A 122 -13.99 19.35 6.31
CA GLY A 122 -13.61 20.50 5.49
C GLY A 122 -14.79 21.41 5.15
N PHE A 123 -15.92 20.82 4.73
CA PHE A 123 -17.14 21.57 4.38
C PHE A 123 -17.88 22.12 5.59
N PHE A 124 -17.80 21.45 6.75
CA PHE A 124 -18.47 21.87 7.97
C PHE A 124 -17.49 22.16 9.12
N PRO A 125 -16.54 23.13 8.95
CA PRO A 125 -15.45 23.36 9.86
C PRO A 125 -15.86 23.86 11.26
N ARG A 126 -17.09 24.39 11.40
CA ARG A 126 -17.61 24.91 12.68
C ARG A 126 -18.59 23.95 13.37
N LEU A 127 -19.21 23.04 12.64
CA LEU A 127 -20.23 22.13 13.18
C LEU A 127 -19.60 20.80 13.62
N ILE A 128 -19.23 19.95 12.65
CA ILE A 128 -18.74 18.59 12.89
C ILE A 128 -17.21 18.47 12.78
N GLY A 129 -16.58 19.41 12.08
CA GLY A 129 -15.13 19.43 11.89
C GLY A 129 -14.34 19.30 13.19
N PRO A 130 -14.61 20.10 14.25
CA PRO A 130 -13.89 20.01 15.50
C PRO A 130 -14.00 18.65 16.18
N SER A 131 -15.19 18.03 16.16
CA SER A 131 -15.42 16.71 16.77
C SER A 131 -14.66 15.61 16.04
N ILE A 132 -14.70 15.61 14.68
CA ILE A 132 -13.95 14.67 13.86
C ILE A 132 -12.45 14.84 14.13
N MET A 133 -11.93 16.07 14.10
CA MET A 133 -10.51 16.33 14.33
C MET A 133 -10.06 15.93 15.72
N ARG A 134 -10.89 16.18 16.76
CA ARG A 134 -10.60 15.76 18.13
C ARG A 134 -10.46 14.24 18.24
N LEU A 135 -11.35 13.50 17.56
CA LEU A 135 -11.27 12.04 17.53
C LEU A 135 -9.97 11.58 16.84
N MET A 136 -9.60 12.21 15.71
CA MET A 136 -8.33 11.90 15.02
C MET A 136 -7.12 12.24 15.92
N ASP A 137 -7.18 13.32 16.67
CA ASP A 137 -6.12 13.73 17.60
C ASP A 137 -5.94 12.71 18.74
N ILE A 138 -7.05 12.18 19.29
CA ILE A 138 -7.00 11.13 20.31
C ILE A 138 -6.35 9.86 19.76
N MET A 139 -6.70 9.45 18.53
CA MET A 139 -6.09 8.28 17.89
C MET A 139 -4.59 8.45 17.66
N LEU A 140 -4.14 9.65 17.26
CA LEU A 140 -2.73 9.96 17.01
C LEU A 140 -1.92 10.23 18.30
N ALA A 141 -2.58 10.37 19.45
CA ALA A 141 -1.89 10.49 20.74
C ALA A 141 -1.23 9.15 21.16
N LEU A 142 -1.69 8.03 20.61
CA LEU A 142 -1.11 6.72 20.84
C LEU A 142 -0.12 6.34 19.71
N PRO A 143 1.01 5.69 20.03
CA PRO A 143 1.87 5.11 19.01
C PRO A 143 1.07 4.13 18.14
N SER A 144 1.20 4.25 16.80
CA SER A 144 0.41 3.50 15.81
C SER A 144 0.41 1.99 16.07
N LEU A 145 1.58 1.40 16.29
CA LEU A 145 1.71 -0.02 16.54
C LEU A 145 1.02 -0.44 17.84
N LEU A 146 1.11 0.36 18.91
CA LEU A 146 0.44 0.05 20.18
C LEU A 146 -1.08 0.11 20.03
N LEU A 147 -1.60 1.07 19.27
CA LEU A 147 -3.03 1.14 18.96
C LEU A 147 -3.47 -0.08 18.14
N ALA A 148 -2.70 -0.48 17.12
CA ALA A 148 -2.99 -1.68 16.34
C ALA A 148 -3.00 -2.95 17.21
N VAL A 149 -1.99 -3.13 18.06
CA VAL A 149 -1.90 -4.26 19.00
C VAL A 149 -3.11 -4.27 19.95
N ALA A 150 -3.49 -3.11 20.52
CA ALA A 150 -4.65 -3.01 21.41
C ALA A 150 -5.96 -3.41 20.71
N ILE A 151 -6.15 -2.97 19.44
CA ILE A 151 -7.33 -3.34 18.65
C ILE A 151 -7.36 -4.85 18.40
N VAL A 152 -6.23 -5.45 17.97
CA VAL A 152 -6.16 -6.89 17.71
C VAL A 152 -6.29 -7.70 19.00
N ALA A 153 -5.75 -7.20 20.13
CA ALA A 153 -5.90 -7.87 21.43
C ALA A 153 -7.38 -7.98 21.86
N ILE A 154 -8.21 -6.98 21.49
CA ILE A 154 -9.65 -6.99 21.79
C ILE A 154 -10.42 -7.87 20.79
N LEU A 155 -10.11 -7.77 19.49
CA LEU A 155 -10.82 -8.48 18.43
C LEU A 155 -10.38 -9.93 18.27
N GLY A 156 -9.19 -10.28 18.77
CA GLY A 156 -8.50 -11.55 18.55
C GLY A 156 -7.56 -11.52 17.34
N PRO A 157 -6.56 -12.45 17.29
CA PRO A 157 -5.64 -12.57 16.18
C PRO A 157 -6.35 -13.06 14.91
N GLY A 158 -5.82 -12.71 13.74
CA GLY A 158 -6.34 -13.19 12.46
C GLY A 158 -6.34 -12.13 11.36
N LEU A 159 -6.46 -12.60 10.11
CA LEU A 159 -6.36 -11.79 8.91
C LEU A 159 -7.29 -10.56 8.91
N ILE A 160 -8.58 -10.79 9.15
CA ILE A 160 -9.60 -9.74 9.08
C ILE A 160 -9.35 -8.68 10.17
N ASN A 161 -9.06 -9.11 11.38
CA ASN A 161 -8.83 -8.21 12.52
C ASN A 161 -7.55 -7.39 12.34
N THR A 162 -6.52 -7.99 11.73
CA THR A 162 -5.29 -7.29 11.35
C THR A 162 -5.58 -6.19 10.32
N ILE A 163 -6.34 -6.49 9.27
CA ILE A 163 -6.74 -5.49 8.25
C ILE A 163 -7.50 -4.34 8.90
N PHE A 164 -8.48 -4.63 9.75
CA PHE A 164 -9.26 -3.60 10.46
C PHE A 164 -8.39 -2.75 11.38
N ALA A 165 -7.48 -3.36 12.14
CA ALA A 165 -6.59 -2.63 13.05
C ALA A 165 -5.70 -1.64 12.27
N ILE A 166 -5.05 -2.09 11.20
CA ILE A 166 -4.20 -1.25 10.35
C ILE A 166 -5.03 -0.14 9.69
N ALA A 167 -6.23 -0.46 9.19
CA ALA A 167 -7.11 0.52 8.57
C ALA A 167 -7.54 1.63 9.56
N ILE A 168 -7.90 1.27 10.78
CA ILE A 168 -8.28 2.23 11.83
C ILE A 168 -7.09 3.13 12.17
N VAL A 169 -5.90 2.56 12.34
CA VAL A 169 -4.68 3.31 12.66
C VAL A 169 -4.30 4.28 11.55
N SER A 170 -4.53 3.94 10.28
CA SER A 170 -4.23 4.78 9.12
C SER A 170 -5.27 5.87 8.86
N LEU A 171 -6.49 5.74 9.39
CA LEU A 171 -7.63 6.62 9.14
C LEU A 171 -7.34 8.11 9.42
N PRO A 172 -6.69 8.51 10.53
CA PRO A 172 -6.44 9.92 10.84
C PRO A 172 -5.63 10.64 9.78
N SER A 173 -4.66 9.97 9.16
CA SER A 173 -3.82 10.54 8.10
C SER A 173 -4.65 10.93 6.89
N TYR A 174 -5.57 10.08 6.46
CA TYR A 174 -6.48 10.35 5.35
C TYR A 174 -7.46 11.48 5.67
N VAL A 175 -8.07 11.45 6.87
CA VAL A 175 -9.02 12.49 7.30
C VAL A 175 -8.36 13.87 7.31
N ARG A 176 -7.17 13.98 7.89
CA ARG A 176 -6.41 15.24 7.96
C ARG A 176 -6.00 15.74 6.57
N LEU A 177 -5.47 14.85 5.74
CA LEU A 177 -5.04 15.21 4.40
C LEU A 177 -6.22 15.66 3.53
N THR A 178 -7.32 14.89 3.55
CA THR A 178 -8.53 15.25 2.80
C THR A 178 -9.08 16.60 3.26
N ARG A 179 -9.20 16.81 4.57
CA ARG A 179 -9.66 18.09 5.11
C ARG A 179 -8.77 19.25 4.67
N ALA A 180 -7.45 19.10 4.73
CA ALA A 180 -6.51 20.14 4.32
C ALA A 180 -6.64 20.45 2.83
N ALA A 181 -6.71 19.44 1.97
CA ALA A 181 -6.90 19.60 0.54
C ALA A 181 -8.23 20.30 0.22
N VAL A 182 -9.33 19.86 0.83
CA VAL A 182 -10.67 20.47 0.68
C VAL A 182 -10.67 21.93 1.08
N MET A 183 -10.10 22.27 2.22
CA MET A 183 -10.02 23.68 2.68
C MET A 183 -9.19 24.56 1.74
N GLY A 184 -8.15 24.01 1.10
CA GLY A 184 -7.37 24.70 0.07
C GLY A 184 -8.17 24.95 -1.21
N GLU A 185 -9.05 24.01 -1.60
CA GLU A 185 -9.86 24.15 -2.81
C GLU A 185 -11.12 25.00 -2.63
N LEU A 186 -11.71 25.04 -1.44
CA LEU A 186 -12.94 25.80 -1.17
C LEU A 186 -12.80 27.31 -1.41
N GLY A 187 -11.59 27.87 -1.33
CA GLY A 187 -11.31 29.27 -1.61
C GLY A 187 -11.02 29.59 -3.09
N ARG A 188 -11.12 28.63 -4.00
CA ARG A 188 -10.84 28.82 -5.43
C ARG A 188 -12.04 29.41 -6.20
N ASP A 189 -11.74 30.22 -7.23
CA ASP A 189 -12.75 30.92 -8.05
C ASP A 189 -13.74 29.96 -8.72
N TYR A 190 -13.28 28.78 -9.18
CA TYR A 190 -14.16 27.79 -9.82
C TYR A 190 -15.20 27.21 -8.86
N VAL A 191 -14.88 27.09 -7.56
CA VAL A 191 -15.83 26.65 -6.53
C VAL A 191 -16.89 27.73 -6.30
N THR A 192 -16.45 28.99 -6.20
CA THR A 192 -17.35 30.13 -6.07
C THR A 192 -18.28 30.26 -7.29
N ALA A 193 -17.73 30.09 -8.49
CA ALA A 193 -18.54 30.09 -9.72
C ALA A 193 -19.59 28.97 -9.74
N ALA A 194 -19.21 27.75 -9.31
CA ALA A 194 -20.14 26.63 -9.19
C ALA A 194 -21.26 26.92 -8.17
N GLN A 195 -20.94 27.55 -7.03
CA GLN A 195 -21.93 27.98 -6.03
C GLN A 195 -22.90 29.01 -6.59
N LEU A 196 -22.39 30.04 -7.28
CA LEU A 196 -23.23 31.08 -7.90
C LEU A 196 -24.12 30.51 -8.99
N SER A 197 -23.67 29.45 -9.68
CA SER A 197 -24.46 28.71 -10.67
C SER A 197 -25.53 27.80 -10.05
N GLY A 198 -25.71 27.80 -8.71
CA GLY A 198 -26.72 27.02 -8.01
C GLY A 198 -26.35 25.55 -7.77
N ALA A 199 -25.06 25.19 -7.80
CA ALA A 199 -24.64 23.81 -7.47
C ALA A 199 -24.99 23.45 -6.02
N GLY A 200 -25.74 22.35 -5.85
CA GLY A 200 -26.07 21.82 -4.53
C GLY A 200 -24.84 21.25 -3.79
N LEU A 201 -24.93 21.11 -2.48
CA LEU A 201 -23.83 20.69 -1.60
C LEU A 201 -23.14 19.38 -2.04
N LEU A 202 -23.89 18.33 -2.33
CA LEU A 202 -23.34 17.06 -2.77
C LEU A 202 -22.56 17.18 -4.09
N ARG A 203 -23.05 17.97 -5.02
CA ARG A 203 -22.36 18.26 -6.27
C ARG A 203 -21.05 19.02 -6.05
N LEU A 204 -21.06 20.00 -5.14
CA LEU A 204 -19.84 20.71 -4.74
C LEU A 204 -18.83 19.76 -4.11
N MET A 205 -19.25 18.91 -3.18
CA MET A 205 -18.36 17.96 -2.47
C MET A 205 -17.74 16.94 -3.44
N PHE A 206 -18.56 16.20 -4.18
CA PHE A 206 -18.10 15.00 -4.91
C PHE A 206 -17.72 15.26 -6.36
N VAL A 207 -18.30 16.27 -7.00
CA VAL A 207 -18.06 16.54 -8.43
C VAL A 207 -17.13 17.72 -8.64
N THR A 208 -17.21 18.76 -7.78
CA THR A 208 -16.43 19.99 -7.98
C THR A 208 -15.11 19.95 -7.19
N VAL A 209 -15.12 19.62 -5.89
CA VAL A 209 -13.97 19.75 -5.00
C VAL A 209 -13.16 18.44 -4.94
N LEU A 210 -13.80 17.29 -4.67
CA LEU A 210 -13.09 16.03 -4.45
C LEU A 210 -12.15 15.64 -5.62
N PRO A 211 -12.53 15.75 -6.91
CA PRO A 211 -11.61 15.39 -8.00
C PRO A 211 -10.30 16.17 -7.99
N ASN A 212 -10.34 17.44 -7.56
CA ASN A 212 -9.15 18.30 -7.46
C ASN A 212 -8.29 17.97 -6.21
N CYS A 213 -8.85 17.24 -5.24
CA CYS A 213 -8.12 16.74 -4.06
C CYS A 213 -7.50 15.35 -4.26
N MET A 214 -7.70 14.68 -5.41
CA MET A 214 -7.30 13.28 -5.59
C MET A 214 -5.78 13.07 -5.66
N ALA A 215 -5.03 14.00 -6.24
CA ALA A 215 -3.59 13.84 -6.43
C ALA A 215 -2.85 13.56 -5.10
N PRO A 216 -2.96 14.39 -4.05
CA PRO A 216 -2.32 14.11 -2.78
C PRO A 216 -2.86 12.84 -2.10
N LEU A 217 -4.12 12.46 -2.32
CA LEU A 217 -4.73 11.26 -1.75
C LEU A 217 -4.19 9.98 -2.39
N ILE A 218 -3.94 9.98 -3.70
CA ILE A 218 -3.31 8.87 -4.41
C ILE A 218 -1.89 8.65 -3.89
N VAL A 219 -1.11 9.73 -3.74
CA VAL A 219 0.24 9.64 -3.17
C VAL A 219 0.20 9.12 -1.74
N GLN A 220 -0.72 9.61 -0.92
CA GLN A 220 -0.90 9.10 0.46
C GLN A 220 -1.28 7.62 0.47
N ALA A 221 -2.09 7.15 -0.48
CA ALA A 221 -2.48 5.74 -0.57
C ALA A 221 -1.26 4.83 -0.83
N THR A 222 -0.32 5.24 -1.69
CA THR A 222 0.91 4.46 -1.92
C THR A 222 1.80 4.41 -0.68
N LEU A 223 1.98 5.53 0.04
CA LEU A 223 2.73 5.57 1.30
C LEU A 223 2.07 4.72 2.39
N SER A 224 0.75 4.82 2.50
CA SER A 224 -0.01 4.00 3.46
C SER A 224 0.03 2.51 3.14
N PHE A 225 0.10 2.13 1.85
CA PHE A 225 0.25 0.74 1.44
C PHE A 225 1.59 0.16 1.91
N SER A 226 2.67 0.92 1.75
CA SER A 226 3.99 0.57 2.27
C SER A 226 3.97 0.39 3.81
N SER A 227 3.42 1.36 4.53
CA SER A 227 3.29 1.29 5.99
C SER A 227 2.42 0.12 6.44
N ALA A 228 1.31 -0.16 5.73
CA ALA A 228 0.42 -1.27 6.06
C ALA A 228 1.10 -2.65 5.95
N ILE A 229 2.01 -2.84 4.98
CA ILE A 229 2.81 -4.08 4.90
C ILE A 229 3.73 -4.21 6.11
N LEU A 230 4.38 -3.11 6.54
CA LEU A 230 5.25 -3.12 7.72
C LEU A 230 4.46 -3.37 9.00
N ASP A 231 3.31 -2.72 9.17
CA ASP A 231 2.44 -2.91 10.34
C ASP A 231 1.88 -4.35 10.39
N ALA A 232 1.49 -4.91 9.23
CA ALA A 232 1.06 -6.31 9.11
C ALA A 232 2.19 -7.27 9.51
N ALA A 233 3.41 -7.02 9.01
CA ALA A 233 4.57 -7.84 9.36
C ALA A 233 4.91 -7.73 10.85
N ALA A 234 4.80 -6.53 11.45
CA ALA A 234 5.02 -6.33 12.88
C ALA A 234 3.96 -7.05 13.73
N LEU A 235 2.67 -6.95 13.36
CA LEU A 235 1.59 -7.69 14.04
C LEU A 235 1.75 -9.21 13.86
N GLY A 236 2.13 -9.67 12.66
CA GLY A 236 2.46 -11.06 12.36
C GLY A 236 3.62 -11.57 13.22
N PHE A 237 4.70 -10.79 13.32
CA PHE A 237 5.86 -11.09 14.16
C PHE A 237 5.51 -11.19 15.65
N LEU A 238 4.55 -10.41 16.13
CA LEU A 238 4.03 -10.48 17.50
C LEU A 238 3.01 -11.62 17.70
N GLY A 239 2.72 -12.43 16.66
CA GLY A 239 1.76 -13.53 16.73
C GLY A 239 0.29 -13.10 16.68
N LEU A 240 0.03 -11.83 16.42
CA LEU A 240 -1.31 -11.24 16.33
C LEU A 240 -1.87 -11.20 14.90
N GLY A 241 -1.03 -11.51 13.90
CA GLY A 241 -1.38 -11.52 12.48
C GLY A 241 -2.16 -12.75 12.04
N VAL A 242 -1.91 -13.14 10.79
CA VAL A 242 -2.46 -14.36 10.19
C VAL A 242 -1.94 -15.58 10.93
N GLN A 243 -2.82 -16.54 11.22
CA GLN A 243 -2.44 -17.71 11.98
C GLN A 243 -1.90 -18.83 11.08
N PRO A 244 -0.90 -19.62 11.57
CA PRO A 244 -0.44 -20.82 10.87
C PRO A 244 -1.60 -21.79 10.56
N PRO A 245 -1.51 -22.59 9.48
CA PRO A 245 -0.34 -22.84 8.61
C PRO A 245 -0.18 -21.84 7.46
N THR A 246 -1.06 -20.86 7.34
CA THR A 246 -1.13 -19.92 6.23
C THR A 246 0.15 -19.08 6.12
N PRO A 247 0.84 -19.03 4.97
CA PRO A 247 2.07 -18.25 4.83
C PRO A 247 1.75 -16.76 4.73
N GLU A 248 2.40 -15.98 5.60
CA GLU A 248 2.45 -14.52 5.57
C GLU A 248 3.85 -14.11 6.05
N TRP A 249 4.45 -13.07 5.45
CA TRP A 249 5.86 -12.77 5.67
C TRP A 249 6.21 -12.42 7.12
N GLY A 250 5.33 -11.72 7.85
CA GLY A 250 5.54 -11.39 9.26
C GLY A 250 5.48 -12.61 10.17
N THR A 251 4.52 -13.50 9.94
CA THR A 251 4.42 -14.77 10.69
C THR A 251 5.55 -15.74 10.35
N MET A 252 6.06 -15.71 9.11
CA MET A 252 7.26 -16.46 8.74
C MET A 252 8.48 -15.97 9.52
N LEU A 253 8.64 -14.65 9.69
CA LEU A 253 9.69 -14.09 10.54
C LEU A 253 9.53 -14.48 12.01
N ALA A 254 8.31 -14.50 12.53
CA ALA A 254 8.03 -14.90 13.91
C ALA A 254 8.45 -16.33 14.19
N SER A 255 8.09 -17.26 13.30
CA SER A 255 8.46 -18.68 13.40
C SER A 255 9.97 -18.91 13.28
N ALA A 256 10.65 -18.06 12.51
CA ALA A 256 12.05 -18.22 12.17
C ALA A 256 13.03 -17.67 13.23
N ARG A 257 12.58 -16.86 14.20
CA ARG A 257 13.45 -16.11 15.13
C ARG A 257 14.40 -17.00 15.93
N ASP A 258 13.94 -18.19 16.32
CA ASP A 258 14.72 -19.11 17.17
C ASP A 258 15.81 -19.87 16.36
N TYR A 259 15.79 -19.72 15.03
CA TYR A 259 16.69 -20.42 14.11
C TYR A 259 17.71 -19.51 13.43
N ILE A 260 17.79 -18.23 13.79
CA ILE A 260 18.63 -17.23 13.12
C ILE A 260 20.11 -17.63 13.05
N GLU A 261 20.64 -18.27 14.09
CA GLU A 261 22.04 -18.70 14.15
C GLU A 261 22.33 -19.94 13.29
N ARG A 262 21.33 -20.81 13.10
CA ARG A 262 21.49 -22.09 12.40
C ARG A 262 21.03 -22.06 10.97
N ALA A 263 20.01 -21.23 10.68
CA ALA A 263 19.32 -21.18 9.40
C ALA A 263 18.95 -19.72 9.06
N TRP A 264 19.96 -18.88 8.85
CA TRP A 264 19.79 -17.45 8.58
C TRP A 264 18.80 -17.16 7.42
N TRP A 265 18.68 -18.05 6.44
CA TRP A 265 17.80 -17.89 5.27
C TRP A 265 16.32 -17.82 5.62
N VAL A 266 15.88 -18.56 6.67
CA VAL A 266 14.45 -18.55 7.07
C VAL A 266 14.00 -17.20 7.64
N VAL A 267 14.92 -16.38 8.14
CA VAL A 267 14.68 -15.01 8.61
C VAL A 267 14.95 -14.00 7.49
N THR A 268 16.10 -14.12 6.83
CA THR A 268 16.57 -13.11 5.88
C THR A 268 15.68 -13.03 4.64
N LEU A 269 15.22 -14.17 4.10
CA LEU A 269 14.46 -14.17 2.86
C LEU A 269 13.06 -13.53 2.99
N PRO A 270 12.25 -13.83 4.03
CA PRO A 270 11.02 -13.08 4.27
C PRO A 270 11.26 -11.60 4.59
N GLY A 271 12.32 -11.29 5.34
CA GLY A 271 12.73 -9.91 5.62
C GLY A 271 13.08 -9.14 4.34
N LEU A 272 13.82 -9.77 3.41
CA LEU A 272 14.12 -9.19 2.10
C LEU A 272 12.86 -9.01 1.23
N ALA A 273 11.92 -9.94 1.27
CA ALA A 273 10.65 -9.82 0.56
C ALA A 273 9.87 -8.58 1.04
N ILE A 274 9.79 -8.35 2.34
CA ILE A 274 9.18 -7.14 2.93
C ILE A 274 9.95 -5.89 2.50
N LEU A 275 11.28 -5.88 2.70
CA LEU A 275 12.14 -4.74 2.37
C LEU A 275 12.00 -4.31 0.90
N LEU A 276 12.11 -5.26 -0.03
CA LEU A 276 12.05 -4.98 -1.46
C LEU A 276 10.65 -4.50 -1.88
N SER A 277 9.59 -5.07 -1.30
CA SER A 277 8.22 -4.64 -1.57
C SER A 277 7.97 -3.22 -1.07
N VAL A 278 8.38 -2.90 0.15
CA VAL A 278 8.27 -1.55 0.73
C VAL A 278 9.08 -0.53 -0.08
N LEU A 279 10.32 -0.88 -0.44
CA LEU A 279 11.17 -0.02 -1.27
C LEU A 279 10.53 0.25 -2.64
N ALA A 280 10.03 -0.80 -3.31
CA ALA A 280 9.41 -0.68 -4.62
C ALA A 280 8.15 0.20 -4.60
N ILE A 281 7.30 0.03 -3.56
CA ILE A 281 6.09 0.85 -3.37
C ILE A 281 6.46 2.32 -3.14
N ASN A 282 7.46 2.59 -2.30
CA ASN A 282 7.90 3.96 -2.01
C ASN A 282 8.48 4.63 -3.27
N LEU A 283 9.35 3.94 -4.02
CA LEU A 283 9.88 4.44 -5.29
C LEU A 283 8.77 4.73 -6.31
N MET A 284 7.78 3.85 -6.40
CA MET A 284 6.60 4.07 -7.25
C MET A 284 5.77 5.25 -6.76
N GLY A 285 5.59 5.40 -5.45
CA GLY A 285 4.88 6.52 -4.81
C GLY A 285 5.53 7.87 -5.08
N ASP A 286 6.85 7.94 -5.03
CA ASP A 286 7.60 9.15 -5.37
C ASP A 286 7.39 9.54 -6.84
N GLY A 287 7.47 8.58 -7.76
CA GLY A 287 7.19 8.84 -9.18
C GLY A 287 5.74 9.26 -9.45
N LEU A 288 4.77 8.69 -8.71
CA LEU A 288 3.37 9.14 -8.77
C LEU A 288 3.23 10.58 -8.27
N ARG A 289 3.90 10.93 -7.19
CA ARG A 289 3.93 12.28 -6.66
C ARG A 289 4.47 13.27 -7.70
N ASP A 290 5.62 12.97 -8.31
CA ASP A 290 6.25 13.82 -9.33
C ASP A 290 5.34 13.99 -10.56
N ALA A 291 4.71 12.91 -11.01
CA ALA A 291 3.82 12.94 -12.18
C ALA A 291 2.46 13.65 -11.94
N LEU A 292 2.00 13.68 -10.67
CA LEU A 292 0.74 14.32 -10.29
C LEU A 292 0.90 15.76 -9.79
N ASP A 293 2.13 16.25 -9.55
CA ASP A 293 2.36 17.62 -9.06
C ASP A 293 2.17 18.64 -10.20
N PRO A 294 1.16 19.55 -10.09
CA PRO A 294 0.92 20.56 -11.11
C PRO A 294 2.04 21.59 -11.26
N LYS A 295 2.88 21.77 -10.22
CA LYS A 295 3.97 22.76 -10.23
C LYS A 295 5.12 22.31 -11.12
N LEU A 296 5.37 21.02 -11.24
CA LEU A 296 6.42 20.47 -12.10
C LEU A 296 6.02 20.53 -13.57
N LYS A 297 4.72 20.56 -13.90
CA LYS A 297 4.23 20.70 -15.28
C LYS A 297 4.56 22.05 -15.92
N ASN A 298 4.79 23.10 -15.12
CA ASN A 298 5.08 24.44 -15.62
C ASN A 298 6.59 24.72 -15.71
N ALA A 299 7.44 23.76 -15.39
CA ALA A 299 8.90 23.92 -15.36
C ALA A 299 9.62 23.20 -16.53
N ILE A 300 8.85 22.52 -17.38
CA ILE A 300 9.29 21.87 -18.63
C ILE A 300 8.67 22.63 -19.82
#